data_15c058c7bd2a2b6acf0ea1fb809de4ce
#
_entry.id   15c058c7bd2a2b6acf0ea1fb809de4ce
#
_cell.length_a   1.000
_cell.length_b   1.000
_cell.length_c   1.000
_cell.angle_alpha   90.00
_cell.angle_beta   90.00
_cell.angle_gamma   90.00
#
_symmetry.space_group_name_H-M   'P 1'
#
loop_
_entity.id
_entity.type
_entity.pdbx_description
1 polymer ?
#
loop_
_entity_poly.entity_id
_entity_poly.type
_entity_poly.pdbx_seq_one_letter_code
_entity_poly.pdbx_strand_id
1 'polypeptide(L)'
;MRSVPSLLVLLYPLVATPALAGPWLREEGKGFRSTSVSASYFYDLSQSTYLEYGWRDDLTLGLDITTSQSRFGELKGSGTLFLRLPLGTPGDTGRWAYDLGLGASWRGELVSPHIKAGLSWGRGFTKGDRNGWLTVDASLKWDFGLAEQEIKIDSTAGFDFTDLTSAMVQLFVTTTPTTTSVSLAPSVILSPDWAKHRIQIGTETPIDRPEDTLLKLGLWREF
;
A
#
# COMPACT_ATOMS: atom_id res chain seq x y z
N MET A 1 -48.71 -35.82 -14.82
CA MET A 1 -47.30 -35.82 -14.47
C MET A 1 -46.75 -34.42 -14.82
N ARG A 2 -46.52 -33.57 -13.83
CA ARG A 2 -45.99 -32.22 -14.04
C ARG A 2 -44.48 -32.25 -13.69
N SER A 3 -43.64 -32.00 -14.66
CA SER A 3 -42.20 -31.88 -14.51
C SER A 3 -41.84 -30.55 -13.85
N VAL A 4 -41.17 -30.59 -12.70
CA VAL A 4 -40.60 -29.44 -12.01
C VAL A 4 -39.22 -29.17 -12.62
N PRO A 5 -38.90 -27.95 -13.12
CA PRO A 5 -37.56 -27.64 -13.56
C PRO A 5 -36.65 -27.42 -12.35
N SER A 6 -35.60 -28.23 -12.26
CA SER A 6 -34.52 -28.03 -11.27
C SER A 6 -33.75 -26.78 -11.60
N LEU A 7 -33.87 -25.75 -10.76
CA LEU A 7 -33.08 -24.51 -10.81
C LEU A 7 -31.69 -24.84 -10.28
N LEU A 8 -30.72 -25.01 -11.19
CA LEU A 8 -29.31 -25.18 -10.86
C LEU A 8 -28.76 -23.80 -10.49
N VAL A 9 -28.71 -23.50 -9.18
CA VAL A 9 -28.02 -22.32 -8.67
C VAL A 9 -26.54 -22.58 -8.76
N LEU A 10 -25.89 -22.01 -9.78
CA LEU A 10 -24.42 -21.92 -9.89
C LEU A 10 -23.93 -20.97 -8.79
N LEU A 11 -23.50 -21.53 -7.66
CA LEU A 11 -22.69 -20.84 -6.67
C LEU A 11 -21.31 -20.59 -7.29
N TYR A 12 -21.12 -19.42 -7.88
CA TYR A 12 -19.78 -18.90 -8.14
C TYR A 12 -19.11 -18.66 -6.79
N PRO A 13 -17.97 -19.27 -6.49
CA PRO A 13 -17.20 -18.87 -5.33
C PRO A 13 -16.76 -17.41 -5.55
N LEU A 14 -17.24 -16.50 -4.71
CA LEU A 14 -16.66 -15.16 -4.58
C LEU A 14 -15.22 -15.38 -4.08
N VAL A 15 -14.27 -15.41 -5.00
CA VAL A 15 -12.86 -15.32 -4.67
C VAL A 15 -12.65 -13.88 -4.18
N ALA A 16 -12.66 -13.70 -2.87
CA ALA A 16 -12.26 -12.44 -2.27
C ALA A 16 -10.79 -12.21 -2.63
N THR A 17 -10.55 -11.37 -3.64
CA THR A 17 -9.20 -10.92 -3.96
C THR A 17 -8.73 -10.07 -2.78
N PRO A 18 -7.62 -10.41 -2.12
CA PRO A 18 -7.09 -9.57 -1.06
C PRO A 18 -6.80 -8.17 -1.63
N ALA A 19 -7.30 -7.12 -0.95
CA ALA A 19 -7.01 -5.73 -1.30
C ALA A 19 -5.55 -5.44 -1.00
N LEU A 20 -4.72 -5.49 -2.02
CA LEU A 20 -3.28 -5.30 -1.91
C LEU A 20 -2.88 -4.06 -2.70
N ALA A 21 -2.10 -3.18 -2.06
CA ALA A 21 -1.22 -2.28 -2.78
C ALA A 21 -0.18 -3.15 -3.53
N GLY A 22 0.43 -2.64 -4.59
CA GLY A 22 1.39 -3.40 -5.39
C GLY A 22 0.93 -3.51 -6.86
N PRO A 23 1.34 -4.53 -7.60
CA PRO A 23 1.14 -4.63 -9.05
C PRO A 23 -0.30 -4.98 -9.47
N TRP A 24 -1.22 -5.14 -8.51
CA TRP A 24 -2.63 -5.42 -8.83
C TRP A 24 -3.33 -4.14 -9.25
N LEU A 25 -3.76 -4.10 -10.51
CA LEU A 25 -4.64 -3.04 -10.98
C LEU A 25 -6.02 -3.22 -10.35
N ARG A 26 -6.73 -2.12 -10.17
CA ARG A 26 -8.13 -2.17 -9.74
C ARG A 26 -9.02 -2.45 -10.94
N GLU A 27 -10.02 -3.30 -10.75
CA GLU A 27 -11.10 -3.51 -11.73
C GLU A 27 -11.80 -2.18 -12.02
N GLU A 28 -12.32 -2.01 -13.23
CA GLU A 28 -13.04 -0.80 -13.62
C GLU A 28 -14.19 -0.50 -12.64
N GLY A 29 -14.24 0.75 -12.17
CA GLY A 29 -15.25 1.23 -11.22
C GLY A 29 -15.02 0.80 -9.77
N LYS A 30 -13.95 0.04 -9.45
CA LYS A 30 -13.59 -0.35 -8.08
C LYS A 30 -12.50 0.56 -7.51
N GLY A 31 -12.55 0.77 -6.22
CA GLY A 31 -11.55 1.56 -5.53
C GLY A 31 -11.04 0.94 -4.26
N PHE A 32 -9.87 1.39 -3.83
CA PHE A 32 -9.24 1.03 -2.57
C PHE A 32 -8.70 2.28 -1.89
N ARG A 33 -8.90 2.37 -0.59
CA ARG A 33 -8.34 3.42 0.25
C ARG A 33 -7.69 2.83 1.48
N SER A 34 -6.47 3.26 1.76
CA SER A 34 -5.77 3.05 3.02
C SER A 34 -5.48 4.40 3.65
N THR A 35 -5.80 4.56 4.93
CA THR A 35 -5.40 5.72 5.73
C THR A 35 -4.76 5.21 7.00
N SER A 36 -3.58 5.69 7.33
CA SER A 36 -2.89 5.31 8.56
C SER A 36 -2.36 6.53 9.31
N VAL A 37 -2.29 6.39 10.63
CA VAL A 37 -1.62 7.32 11.53
C VAL A 37 -0.59 6.53 12.31
N SER A 38 0.59 7.11 12.48
CA SER A 38 1.68 6.52 13.26
C SER A 38 2.22 7.56 14.24
N ALA A 39 2.59 7.10 15.44
CA ALA A 39 3.14 7.95 16.48
C ALA A 39 4.32 7.26 17.18
N SER A 40 5.42 8.00 17.42
CA SER A 40 6.51 7.54 18.27
C SER A 40 6.27 7.88 19.74
N TYR A 41 7.00 7.23 20.65
CA TYR A 41 7.02 7.60 22.04
C TYR A 41 7.45 9.05 22.27
N PHE A 42 8.25 9.59 21.39
CA PHE A 42 8.77 10.96 21.45
C PHE A 42 7.89 11.99 20.74
N TYR A 43 6.64 11.66 20.39
CA TYR A 43 5.68 12.54 19.73
C TYR A 43 6.03 12.92 18.28
N ASP A 44 6.82 12.10 17.57
CA ASP A 44 6.83 12.19 16.12
C ASP A 44 5.54 11.60 15.58
N LEU A 45 4.84 12.33 14.73
CA LEU A 45 3.56 11.93 14.16
C LEU A 45 3.67 11.77 12.65
N SER A 46 3.03 10.77 12.09
CA SER A 46 2.92 10.60 10.65
C SER A 46 1.50 10.18 10.27
N GLN A 47 1.00 10.72 9.18
CA GLN A 47 -0.25 10.32 8.55
C GLN A 47 0.01 9.99 7.09
N SER A 48 -0.58 8.90 6.61
CA SER A 48 -0.54 8.52 5.21
C SER A 48 -1.94 8.22 4.72
N THR A 49 -2.25 8.64 3.50
CA THR A 49 -3.48 8.28 2.80
C THR A 49 -3.11 7.85 1.40
N TYR A 50 -3.51 6.63 1.06
CA TYR A 50 -3.31 6.02 -0.23
C TYR A 50 -4.67 5.66 -0.82
N LEU A 51 -4.91 6.07 -2.06
CA LEU A 51 -6.15 5.84 -2.79
C LEU A 51 -5.84 5.28 -4.17
N GLU A 52 -6.60 4.28 -4.61
CA GLU A 52 -6.60 3.75 -5.97
C GLU A 52 -8.02 3.65 -6.50
N TYR A 53 -8.18 3.90 -7.79
CA TYR A 53 -9.42 3.76 -8.52
C TYR A 53 -9.18 3.17 -9.90
N GLY A 54 -9.86 2.08 -10.24
CA GLY A 54 -9.83 1.47 -11.55
C GLY A 54 -10.60 2.33 -12.56
N TRP A 55 -9.86 3.08 -13.37
CA TRP A 55 -10.44 3.87 -14.46
C TRP A 55 -10.83 2.98 -15.64
N ARG A 56 -10.04 1.96 -15.88
CA ARG A 56 -10.26 0.86 -16.83
C ARG A 56 -9.54 -0.37 -16.28
N ASP A 57 -9.85 -1.55 -16.83
CA ASP A 57 -9.20 -2.80 -16.39
C ASP A 57 -7.68 -2.81 -16.55
N ASP A 58 -7.16 -1.97 -17.46
CA ASP A 58 -5.72 -1.81 -17.73
C ASP A 58 -5.12 -0.52 -17.17
N LEU A 59 -5.90 0.29 -16.44
CA LEU A 59 -5.46 1.58 -15.91
C LEU A 59 -6.05 1.88 -14.53
N THR A 60 -5.20 2.00 -13.54
CA THR A 60 -5.54 2.46 -12.20
C THR A 60 -5.01 3.89 -11.99
N LEU A 61 -5.89 4.78 -11.53
CA LEU A 61 -5.53 6.10 -11.02
C LEU A 61 -5.24 5.99 -9.53
N GLY A 62 -4.23 6.71 -9.05
CA GLY A 62 -3.90 6.68 -7.63
C GLY A 62 -3.49 8.04 -7.08
N LEU A 63 -3.63 8.15 -5.76
CA LEU A 63 -3.20 9.29 -4.95
C LEU A 63 -2.48 8.77 -3.73
N ASP A 64 -1.27 9.26 -3.49
CA ASP A 64 -0.45 8.96 -2.32
C ASP A 64 -0.12 10.27 -1.61
N ILE A 65 -0.60 10.45 -0.37
CA ILE A 65 -0.32 11.63 0.46
C ILE A 65 0.28 11.15 1.77
N THR A 66 1.43 11.70 2.12
CA THR A 66 2.08 11.47 3.41
C THR A 66 2.44 12.81 4.04
N THR A 67 2.13 12.94 5.32
CA THR A 67 2.51 14.11 6.13
C THR A 67 3.12 13.62 7.42
N SER A 68 4.20 14.22 7.85
CA SER A 68 4.83 13.92 9.13
C SER A 68 5.25 15.20 9.84
N GLN A 69 5.13 15.16 11.16
CA GLN A 69 5.56 16.21 12.06
C GLN A 69 6.57 15.63 13.05
N SER A 70 7.76 16.19 13.10
CA SER A 70 8.76 15.78 14.07
C SER A 70 8.44 16.34 15.46
N ARG A 71 9.00 15.73 16.49
CA ARG A 71 8.97 16.22 17.90
C ARG A 71 9.43 17.66 18.06
N PHE A 72 10.20 18.18 17.11
CA PHE A 72 10.68 19.58 17.09
C PHE A 72 9.75 20.51 16.31
N GLY A 73 8.57 20.04 15.88
CA GLY A 73 7.58 20.84 15.19
C GLY A 73 7.81 21.00 13.68
N GLU A 74 8.84 20.36 13.10
CA GLU A 74 9.06 20.39 11.66
C GLU A 74 7.97 19.60 10.95
N LEU A 75 7.23 20.26 10.06
CA LEU A 75 6.21 19.66 9.21
C LEU A 75 6.77 19.38 7.82
N LYS A 76 6.69 18.14 7.37
CA LYS A 76 7.07 17.71 6.02
C LYS A 76 6.07 16.73 5.44
N GLY A 77 6.04 16.63 4.12
CA GLY A 77 5.19 15.66 3.46
C GLY A 77 5.31 15.70 1.95
N SER A 78 4.49 14.89 1.31
CA SER A 78 4.37 14.86 -0.14
C SER A 78 2.98 14.39 -0.55
N GLY A 79 2.54 14.84 -1.72
CA GLY A 79 1.33 14.35 -2.39
C GLY A 79 1.66 14.02 -3.84
N THR A 80 1.31 12.82 -4.29
CA THR A 80 1.57 12.33 -5.65
C THR A 80 0.30 11.77 -6.25
N LEU A 81 -0.12 12.29 -7.39
CA LEU A 81 -1.08 11.65 -8.28
C LEU A 81 -0.32 10.75 -9.24
N PHE A 82 -0.79 9.53 -9.45
CA PHE A 82 -0.12 8.58 -10.33
C PHE A 82 -1.09 7.77 -11.18
N LEU A 83 -0.55 7.26 -12.28
CA LEU A 83 -1.17 6.28 -13.15
C LEU A 83 -0.41 4.97 -12.99
N ARG A 84 -1.14 3.85 -12.80
CA ARG A 84 -0.56 2.51 -12.80
C ARG A 84 -1.05 1.73 -14.01
N LEU A 85 -0.11 1.11 -14.72
CA LEU A 85 -0.38 0.27 -15.88
C LEU A 85 0.28 -1.11 -15.72
N PRO A 86 -0.29 -2.16 -16.31
CA PRO A 86 0.31 -3.48 -16.26
C PRO A 86 1.57 -3.53 -17.13
N LEU A 87 2.55 -4.31 -16.71
CA LEU A 87 3.74 -4.62 -17.47
C LEU A 87 3.75 -6.10 -17.84
N GLY A 88 3.49 -6.40 -19.11
CA GLY A 88 3.36 -7.77 -19.61
C GLY A 88 2.03 -8.44 -19.23
N THR A 89 1.92 -9.73 -19.50
CA THR A 89 0.76 -10.54 -19.13
C THR A 89 0.95 -11.18 -17.76
N PRO A 90 -0.09 -11.28 -16.93
CA PRO A 90 -0.02 -12.03 -15.68
C PRO A 90 0.39 -13.48 -15.93
N GLY A 91 1.31 -13.99 -15.14
CA GLY A 91 1.79 -15.37 -15.24
C GLY A 91 1.95 -16.03 -13.87
N ASP A 92 2.33 -17.31 -13.87
CA ASP A 92 2.56 -18.09 -12.63
C ASP A 92 3.66 -17.50 -11.74
N THR A 93 4.57 -16.71 -12.31
CA THR A 93 5.67 -16.07 -11.60
C THR A 93 5.27 -14.76 -10.90
N GLY A 94 4.04 -14.30 -11.11
CA GLY A 94 3.52 -13.06 -10.54
C GLY A 94 3.06 -12.05 -11.59
N ARG A 95 2.77 -10.85 -11.11
CA ARG A 95 2.33 -9.71 -11.93
C ARG A 95 3.32 -8.58 -11.78
N TRP A 96 3.47 -7.81 -12.85
CA TRP A 96 4.26 -6.59 -12.88
C TRP A 96 3.38 -5.41 -13.27
N ALA A 97 3.66 -4.26 -12.67
CA ALA A 97 3.05 -2.99 -13.06
C ALA A 97 4.09 -1.88 -12.94
N TYR A 98 3.88 -0.79 -13.66
CA TYR A 98 4.66 0.43 -13.50
C TYR A 98 3.76 1.62 -13.21
N ASP A 99 4.31 2.58 -12.47
CA ASP A 99 3.63 3.81 -12.07
C ASP A 99 4.37 5.01 -12.64
N LEU A 100 3.60 6.02 -13.07
CA LEU A 100 4.11 7.35 -13.39
C LEU A 100 3.29 8.37 -12.62
N GLY A 101 3.94 9.24 -11.88
CA GLY A 101 3.29 10.20 -11.00
C GLY A 101 3.87 11.60 -11.06
N LEU A 102 3.00 12.56 -10.74
CA LEU A 102 3.32 13.98 -10.57
C LEU A 102 2.83 14.43 -9.21
N GLY A 103 3.58 15.29 -8.55
CA GLY A 103 3.18 15.76 -7.24
C GLY A 103 3.97 16.94 -6.71
N ALA A 104 3.79 17.19 -5.42
CA ALA A 104 4.56 18.19 -4.69
C ALA A 104 5.00 17.63 -3.33
N SER A 105 6.19 18.01 -2.91
CA SER A 105 6.73 17.82 -1.57
C SER A 105 6.70 19.13 -0.83
N TRP A 106 6.58 19.09 0.49
CA TRP A 106 6.66 20.28 1.34
C TRP A 106 7.52 20.04 2.56
N ARG A 107 8.23 21.08 3.00
CA ARG A 107 9.01 21.14 4.23
C ARG A 107 8.88 22.53 4.83
N GLY A 108 8.12 22.66 5.92
CA GLY A 108 7.69 23.97 6.43
C GLY A 108 6.88 24.70 5.38
N GLU A 109 7.32 25.92 5.02
CA GLU A 109 6.67 26.75 4.00
C GLU A 109 7.15 26.49 2.56
N LEU A 110 8.22 25.71 2.40
CA LEU A 110 8.76 25.37 1.09
C LEU A 110 7.92 24.29 0.44
N VAL A 111 7.43 24.54 -0.76
CA VAL A 111 6.73 23.58 -1.61
C VAL A 111 7.52 23.40 -2.91
N SER A 112 7.75 22.15 -3.28
CA SER A 112 8.53 21.78 -4.46
C SER A 112 7.81 20.74 -5.31
N PRO A 113 7.71 20.93 -6.64
CA PRO A 113 7.15 19.92 -7.52
C PRO A 113 8.10 18.74 -7.67
N HIS A 114 7.53 17.54 -7.84
CA HIS A 114 8.28 16.33 -8.12
C HIS A 114 7.61 15.44 -9.18
N ILE A 115 8.42 14.58 -9.79
CA ILE A 115 7.95 13.44 -10.58
C ILE A 115 8.31 12.15 -9.85
N LYS A 116 7.50 11.10 -10.07
CA LYS A 116 7.73 9.77 -9.51
C LYS A 116 7.55 8.73 -10.62
N ALA A 117 8.47 7.77 -10.69
CA ALA A 117 8.34 6.57 -11.48
C ALA A 117 8.47 5.36 -10.56
N GLY A 118 7.67 4.33 -10.77
CA GLY A 118 7.66 3.13 -9.95
C GLY A 118 7.56 1.86 -10.79
N LEU A 119 8.05 0.78 -10.23
CA LEU A 119 7.94 -0.59 -10.73
C LEU A 119 7.52 -1.48 -9.58
N SER A 120 6.44 -2.22 -9.78
CA SER A 120 5.86 -3.11 -8.79
C SER A 120 5.85 -4.55 -9.29
N TRP A 121 6.20 -5.47 -8.40
CA TRP A 121 6.02 -6.90 -8.60
C TRP A 121 5.22 -7.50 -7.45
N GLY A 122 4.37 -8.48 -7.73
CA GLY A 122 3.67 -9.19 -6.70
C GLY A 122 3.13 -10.54 -7.14
N ARG A 123 2.96 -11.40 -6.14
CA ARG A 123 2.45 -12.75 -6.31
C ARG A 123 1.55 -13.13 -5.15
N GLY A 124 0.34 -13.63 -5.46
CA GLY A 124 -0.49 -14.34 -4.51
C GLY A 124 -0.08 -15.82 -4.45
N PHE A 125 -0.27 -16.45 -3.31
CA PHE A 125 -0.11 -17.88 -3.13
C PHE A 125 -1.17 -18.42 -2.17
N THR A 126 -1.45 -19.72 -2.25
CA THR A 126 -2.37 -20.40 -1.33
C THR A 126 -1.62 -21.50 -0.62
N LYS A 127 -1.79 -21.62 0.69
CA LYS A 127 -1.25 -22.69 1.51
C LYS A 127 -2.37 -23.34 2.32
N GLY A 128 -2.74 -24.57 1.96
CA GLY A 128 -3.97 -25.19 2.44
C GLY A 128 -5.20 -24.43 1.90
N ASP A 129 -6.06 -23.97 2.79
CA ASP A 129 -7.25 -23.17 2.51
C ASP A 129 -7.04 -21.66 2.74
N ARG A 130 -5.80 -21.21 2.97
CA ARG A 130 -5.44 -19.83 3.31
C ARG A 130 -4.61 -19.18 2.22
N ASN A 131 -4.88 -17.89 2.01
CA ASN A 131 -4.18 -17.07 1.04
C ASN A 131 -3.04 -16.30 1.67
N GLY A 132 -2.03 -16.03 0.87
CA GLY A 132 -0.96 -15.14 1.21
C GLY A 132 -0.50 -14.35 -0.01
N TRP A 133 0.33 -13.35 0.23
CA TRP A 133 0.83 -12.48 -0.83
C TRP A 133 2.25 -11.99 -0.55
N LEU A 134 2.94 -11.71 -1.63
CA LEU A 134 4.25 -11.07 -1.63
C LEU A 134 4.19 -9.88 -2.60
N THR A 135 4.75 -8.74 -2.22
CA THR A 135 4.96 -7.59 -3.11
C THR A 135 6.34 -7.00 -2.93
N VAL A 136 6.85 -6.43 -4.01
CA VAL A 136 8.03 -5.55 -4.01
C VAL A 136 7.70 -4.36 -4.90
N ASP A 137 7.75 -3.17 -4.33
CA ASP A 137 7.48 -1.90 -4.98
C ASP A 137 8.74 -1.04 -4.93
N ALA A 138 9.34 -0.77 -6.08
CA ALA A 138 10.49 0.12 -6.22
C ALA A 138 10.04 1.44 -6.85
N SER A 139 10.49 2.57 -6.33
CA SER A 139 10.20 3.88 -6.91
C SER A 139 11.37 4.84 -6.83
N LEU A 140 11.41 5.73 -7.82
CA LEU A 140 12.30 6.88 -7.88
C LEU A 140 11.45 8.14 -7.89
N LYS A 141 11.66 9.02 -6.91
CA LYS A 141 11.08 10.36 -6.85
C LYS A 141 12.19 11.38 -7.07
N TRP A 142 11.96 12.32 -7.98
CA TRP A 142 12.84 13.43 -8.27
C TRP A 142 12.14 14.75 -7.92
N ASP A 143 12.65 15.41 -6.89
CA ASP A 143 12.18 16.70 -6.42
C ASP A 143 12.99 17.82 -7.06
N PHE A 144 12.33 18.71 -7.82
CA PHE A 144 13.01 19.73 -8.61
C PHE A 144 13.47 20.94 -7.79
N GLY A 145 12.75 21.31 -6.72
CA GLY A 145 13.08 22.47 -5.91
C GLY A 145 14.17 22.19 -4.89
N LEU A 146 14.21 20.96 -4.38
CA LEU A 146 15.24 20.52 -3.44
C LEU A 146 16.43 19.90 -4.19
N ALA A 147 16.31 19.63 -5.51
CA ALA A 147 17.24 18.86 -6.33
C ALA A 147 17.59 17.49 -5.68
N GLU A 148 16.65 16.94 -4.89
CA GLU A 148 16.81 15.69 -4.17
C GLU A 148 16.22 14.54 -4.97
N GLN A 149 16.91 13.41 -4.96
CA GLN A 149 16.43 12.14 -5.48
C GLN A 149 16.15 11.22 -4.30
N GLU A 150 15.01 10.55 -4.32
CA GLU A 150 14.65 9.53 -3.34
C GLU A 150 14.36 8.22 -4.05
N ILE A 151 15.10 7.18 -3.70
CA ILE A 151 14.82 5.80 -4.12
C ILE A 151 14.17 5.10 -2.95
N LYS A 152 13.03 4.45 -3.20
CA LYS A 152 12.29 3.70 -2.20
C LYS A 152 12.04 2.29 -2.69
N ILE A 153 12.28 1.30 -1.82
CA ILE A 153 11.95 -0.11 -2.06
C ILE A 153 11.13 -0.59 -0.88
N ASP A 154 9.89 -0.93 -1.14
CA ASP A 154 8.94 -1.45 -0.15
C ASP A 154 8.68 -2.93 -0.47
N SER A 155 8.92 -3.81 0.47
CA SER A 155 8.63 -5.24 0.34
C SER A 155 7.60 -5.64 1.37
N THR A 156 6.59 -6.41 0.96
CA THR A 156 5.52 -6.86 1.85
C THR A 156 5.34 -8.36 1.71
N ALA A 157 5.22 -9.05 2.84
CA ALA A 157 4.76 -10.42 2.92
C ALA A 157 3.57 -10.49 3.88
N GLY A 158 2.46 -11.06 3.43
CA GLY A 158 1.27 -11.21 4.24
C GLY A 158 0.62 -12.58 4.09
N PHE A 159 -0.16 -12.95 5.10
CA PHE A 159 -0.83 -14.24 5.16
C PHE A 159 -2.12 -14.16 5.98
N ASP A 160 -3.19 -14.79 5.48
CA ASP A 160 -4.48 -14.90 6.15
C ASP A 160 -4.46 -16.10 7.09
N PHE A 161 -4.56 -15.86 8.40
CA PHE A 161 -4.63 -16.92 9.42
C PHE A 161 -6.06 -17.42 9.62
N THR A 162 -7.00 -16.50 9.60
CA THR A 162 -8.44 -16.76 9.69
C THR A 162 -9.17 -15.85 8.71
N ASP A 163 -10.49 -16.01 8.57
CA ASP A 163 -11.32 -15.11 7.74
C ASP A 163 -11.36 -13.69 8.30
N LEU A 164 -11.10 -13.55 9.62
CA LEU A 164 -11.11 -12.28 10.34
C LEU A 164 -9.74 -11.66 10.57
N THR A 165 -8.65 -12.43 10.41
CA THR A 165 -7.32 -12.00 10.85
C THR A 165 -6.24 -12.37 9.86
N SER A 166 -5.49 -11.39 9.42
CA SER A 166 -4.28 -11.55 8.61
C SER A 166 -3.08 -10.94 9.35
N ALA A 167 -1.89 -11.43 9.09
CA ALA A 167 -0.65 -10.75 9.50
C ALA A 167 0.15 -10.34 8.28
N MET A 168 0.92 -9.28 8.46
CA MET A 168 1.75 -8.70 7.42
C MET A 168 3.06 -8.22 8.02
N VAL A 169 4.15 -8.41 7.29
CA VAL A 169 5.46 -7.83 7.58
C VAL A 169 5.89 -7.02 6.38
N GLN A 170 6.30 -5.79 6.62
CA GLN A 170 6.82 -4.89 5.59
C GLN A 170 8.26 -4.51 5.90
N LEU A 171 9.07 -4.41 4.87
CA LEU A 171 10.43 -3.89 4.91
C LEU A 171 10.47 -2.65 4.01
N PHE A 172 10.83 -1.52 4.56
CA PHE A 172 10.98 -0.26 3.86
C PHE A 172 12.46 0.11 3.77
N VAL A 173 12.93 0.38 2.57
CA VAL A 173 14.27 0.92 2.31
C VAL A 173 14.11 2.23 1.56
N THR A 174 14.58 3.31 2.15
CA THR A 174 14.56 4.64 1.54
C THR A 174 15.99 5.17 1.45
N THR A 175 16.41 5.53 0.25
CA THR A 175 17.76 6.08 0.00
C THR A 175 17.63 7.45 -0.65
N THR A 176 18.33 8.42 -0.06
CA THR A 176 18.57 9.76 -0.61
C THR A 176 20.08 9.91 -0.87
N PRO A 177 20.56 10.98 -1.53
CA PRO A 177 21.98 11.19 -1.73
C PRO A 177 22.83 11.24 -0.44
N THR A 178 22.20 11.51 0.70
CA THR A 178 22.89 11.71 1.98
C THR A 178 22.64 10.61 3.00
N THR A 179 21.54 9.85 2.88
CA THR A 179 21.12 8.88 3.91
C THR A 179 20.45 7.66 3.29
N THR A 180 20.62 6.52 3.95
CA THR A 180 19.80 5.32 3.72
C THR A 180 19.14 4.96 5.04
N SER A 181 17.83 4.72 4.99
CA SER A 181 17.00 4.30 6.12
C SER A 181 16.38 2.95 5.81
N VAL A 182 16.37 2.06 6.77
CA VAL A 182 15.73 0.74 6.67
C VAL A 182 14.81 0.57 7.87
N SER A 183 13.53 0.25 7.61
CA SER A 183 12.54 0.02 8.67
C SER A 183 11.83 -1.32 8.47
N LEU A 184 11.54 -2.00 9.59
CA LEU A 184 10.73 -3.21 9.65
C LEU A 184 9.37 -2.89 10.27
N ALA A 185 8.28 -3.30 9.61
CA ALA A 185 6.92 -2.95 10.05
C ALA A 185 6.00 -4.19 10.09
N PRO A 186 6.01 -4.96 11.19
CA PRO A 186 5.03 -6.00 11.43
C PRO A 186 3.67 -5.41 11.78
N SER A 187 2.59 -6.04 11.30
CA SER A 187 1.21 -5.65 11.63
C SER A 187 0.23 -6.81 11.55
N VAL A 188 -0.87 -6.65 12.27
CA VAL A 188 -2.05 -7.50 12.22
C VAL A 188 -3.17 -6.71 11.56
N ILE A 189 -3.94 -7.36 10.70
CA ILE A 189 -5.09 -6.80 10.01
C ILE A 189 -6.32 -7.55 10.49
N LEU A 190 -7.28 -6.81 11.02
CA LEU A 190 -8.57 -7.32 11.47
C LEU A 190 -9.63 -6.96 10.42
N SER A 191 -10.42 -7.95 10.02
CA SER A 191 -11.48 -7.82 9.02
C SER A 191 -12.82 -8.23 9.63
N PRO A 192 -13.41 -7.43 10.55
CA PRO A 192 -14.65 -7.82 11.23
C PRO A 192 -15.83 -7.83 10.26
N ASP A 193 -16.66 -8.86 10.31
CA ASP A 193 -17.79 -9.08 9.39
C ASP A 193 -18.83 -7.96 9.39
N TRP A 194 -18.95 -7.24 10.52
CA TRP A 194 -19.90 -6.13 10.68
C TRP A 194 -19.37 -4.80 10.10
N ALA A 195 -18.08 -4.70 9.80
CA ALA A 195 -17.44 -3.47 9.32
C ALA A 195 -17.06 -3.58 7.84
N LYS A 196 -17.32 -2.50 7.10
CA LYS A 196 -16.83 -2.35 5.71
C LYS A 196 -15.34 -1.95 5.63
N HIS A 197 -14.67 -1.92 6.78
CA HIS A 197 -13.28 -1.48 6.91
C HIS A 197 -12.47 -2.60 7.55
N ARG A 198 -11.24 -2.77 7.08
CA ARG A 198 -10.23 -3.57 7.78
C ARG A 198 -9.40 -2.64 8.65
N ILE A 199 -9.03 -3.10 9.83
CA ILE A 199 -8.23 -2.33 10.81
C ILE A 199 -6.83 -2.94 10.84
N GLN A 200 -5.82 -2.13 10.55
CA GLN A 200 -4.40 -2.49 10.68
C GLN A 200 -3.86 -1.95 12.00
N ILE A 201 -3.20 -2.80 12.77
CA ILE A 201 -2.48 -2.42 14.00
C ILE A 201 -1.09 -2.98 13.88
N GLY A 202 -0.07 -2.15 14.06
CA GLY A 202 1.32 -2.58 13.91
C GLY A 202 2.32 -1.59 14.47
N THR A 203 3.57 -1.85 14.15
CA THR A 203 4.69 -0.96 14.45
C THR A 203 5.52 -0.73 13.19
N GLU A 204 6.32 0.31 13.21
CA GLU A 204 7.38 0.55 12.24
C GLU A 204 8.65 0.93 13.00
N THR A 205 9.67 0.10 12.88
CA THR A 205 10.92 0.23 13.64
C THR A 205 12.08 0.47 12.69
N PRO A 206 12.72 1.65 12.71
CA PRO A 206 13.99 1.88 12.05
C PRO A 206 15.06 0.94 12.64
N ILE A 207 15.79 0.22 11.77
CA ILE A 207 16.76 -0.81 12.23
C ILE A 207 17.96 -0.17 12.95
N ASP A 208 18.36 1.02 12.50
CA ASP A 208 19.49 1.79 13.06
C ASP A 208 19.13 2.60 14.32
N ARG A 209 17.82 2.82 14.57
CA ARG A 209 17.30 3.60 15.71
C ARG A 209 16.02 3.00 16.26
N PRO A 210 16.08 1.83 16.92
CA PRO A 210 14.90 1.15 17.44
C PRO A 210 14.07 1.98 18.45
N GLU A 211 14.71 2.96 19.12
CA GLU A 211 14.04 3.91 20.02
C GLU A 211 13.03 4.82 19.31
N ASP A 212 13.18 5.04 18.01
CA ASP A 212 12.25 5.81 17.18
C ASP A 212 11.10 4.95 16.62
N THR A 213 10.82 3.79 17.22
CA THR A 213 9.68 2.93 16.83
C THR A 213 8.38 3.69 16.86
N LEU A 214 7.62 3.58 15.77
CA LEU A 214 6.29 4.14 15.61
C LEU A 214 5.23 3.05 15.88
N LEU A 215 4.19 3.39 16.63
CA LEU A 215 2.94 2.62 16.66
C LEU A 215 2.07 3.07 15.49
N LYS A 216 1.52 2.13 14.73
CA LYS A 216 0.73 2.36 13.52
C LYS A 216 -0.69 1.85 13.68
N LEU A 217 -1.65 2.71 13.36
CA LEU A 217 -3.06 2.36 13.21
C LEU A 217 -3.51 2.72 11.80
N GLY A 218 -4.11 1.77 11.09
CA GLY A 218 -4.57 1.94 9.72
C GLY A 218 -6.02 1.50 9.54
N LEU A 219 -6.69 2.13 8.58
CA LEU A 219 -8.01 1.76 8.11
C LEU A 219 -7.96 1.53 6.60
N TRP A 220 -8.42 0.35 6.16
CA TRP A 220 -8.49 -0.03 4.76
C TRP A 220 -9.95 -0.20 4.34
N ARG A 221 -10.27 0.25 3.15
CA ARG A 221 -11.62 0.13 2.58
C ARG A 221 -11.54 -0.11 1.08
N GLU A 222 -12.32 -1.07 0.62
CA GLU A 222 -12.68 -1.26 -0.79
C GLU A 222 -14.05 -0.62 -1.07
N PHE A 223 -14.27 -0.08 -2.24
CA PHE A 223 -15.54 0.54 -2.64
C PHE A 223 -15.78 0.44 -4.14
#